data_e96b2bfa635a764ba982006221de3c22
#
_entry.id   e96b2bfa635a764ba982006221de3c22
#
_cell.length_a   1.000
_cell.length_b   1.000
_cell.length_c   1.000
_cell.angle_alpha   90.00
_cell.angle_beta   90.00
_cell.angle_gamma   90.00
#
_symmetry.space_group_name_H-M   'P 1'
#
loop_
_entity.id
_entity.type
_entity.pdbx_description
1 polymer ?
#
loop_
_entity_poly.entity_id
_entity_poly.type
_entity_poly.pdbx_seq_one_letter_code
_entity_poly.pdbx_strand_id
1 'polypeptide(L)'
;MYFVDFIKSLIKRGNISIVIYLVMNIIIIVLLVGGIIGDLFYYNYYGGQIAVISAVSGLIIYAISLAIALSPIGEWILRFQLGCKKITRANQINYLEPLFEEVYSKAKEMDPSLSNDIHLFINSEESVNAFATGRKTICVNSGLLTLPQDQIKATLAHEFGHISNKDTDLILVIAVGNFVITSIVLIIRVVVGFFTGLIGGMFGDRRGIIAGLCVGAIAGVMWIWTKIGTLLVMKSSRDSEYKADEFSWKLGYGDSLCALIDQFSDSEEKGLFAALSKSHPDKDDRIANIQQLGSCYRASSPDRSFESDIKEGRGDFARSCSESQSGNQVSGMIITIVCGYCGANLKDSANFCSKCGNPVSETAIKKMFCAACGSEIRRPNSKYCTKCGARLFLQ
;
A
#
# COMPACT_ATOMS: atom_id res chain seq x y z
N MET A 1 14.17 13.22 -14.35
CA MET A 1 12.71 13.13 -14.40
C MET A 1 12.13 12.55 -13.10
N TYR A 2 12.65 11.44 -12.58
CA TYR A 2 12.23 10.86 -11.27
C TYR A 2 12.25 11.85 -10.10
N PHE A 3 13.31 12.65 -9.96
CA PHE A 3 13.46 13.59 -8.84
C PHE A 3 12.36 14.66 -8.80
N VAL A 4 12.00 15.24 -9.95
CA VAL A 4 10.94 16.27 -10.03
C VAL A 4 9.57 15.69 -9.66
N ASP A 5 9.28 14.47 -10.11
CA ASP A 5 8.04 13.78 -9.81
C ASP A 5 7.97 13.39 -8.34
N PHE A 6 9.10 12.95 -7.76
CA PHE A 6 9.24 12.69 -6.34
C PHE A 6 8.92 13.94 -5.49
N ILE A 7 9.51 15.09 -5.83
CA ILE A 7 9.22 16.36 -5.13
C ILE A 7 7.73 16.71 -5.24
N LYS A 8 7.12 16.57 -6.44
CA LYS A 8 5.67 16.80 -6.61
C LYS A 8 4.82 15.87 -5.74
N SER A 9 5.23 14.61 -5.57
CA SER A 9 4.53 13.65 -4.71
C SER A 9 4.59 14.04 -3.23
N LEU A 10 5.71 14.60 -2.76
CA LEU A 10 5.88 15.06 -1.38
C LEU A 10 4.96 16.24 -1.02
N ILE A 11 4.64 17.11 -1.97
CA ILE A 11 3.84 18.31 -1.74
C ILE A 11 2.34 17.98 -1.57
N LYS A 12 1.91 16.77 -1.92
CA LYS A 12 0.51 16.34 -1.71
C LYS A 12 0.15 16.36 -0.20
N ARG A 13 -1.02 16.89 0.15
CA ARG A 13 -1.46 17.06 1.57
C ARG A 13 -1.40 15.78 2.41
N GLY A 14 -1.60 14.60 1.81
CA GLY A 14 -1.53 13.31 2.50
C GLY A 14 -0.11 12.91 2.95
N ASN A 15 0.94 13.53 2.42
CA ASN A 15 2.33 13.10 2.60
C ASN A 15 3.11 13.89 3.67
N ILE A 16 2.43 14.75 4.46
CA ILE A 16 3.08 15.56 5.51
C ILE A 16 3.89 14.71 6.51
N SER A 17 3.35 13.56 6.92
CA SER A 17 4.04 12.63 7.82
C SER A 17 5.30 12.03 7.21
N ILE A 18 5.30 11.83 5.89
CA ILE A 18 6.47 11.35 5.14
C ILE A 18 7.53 12.46 5.06
N VAL A 19 7.11 13.71 4.83
CA VAL A 19 8.03 14.86 4.84
C VAL A 19 8.72 14.99 6.19
N ILE A 20 7.96 14.92 7.29
CA ILE A 20 8.53 14.93 8.65
C ILE A 20 9.51 13.77 8.85
N TYR A 21 9.14 12.56 8.40
CA TYR A 21 10.01 11.39 8.46
C TYR A 21 11.33 11.61 7.71
N LEU A 22 11.30 12.16 6.48
CA LEU A 22 12.50 12.43 5.69
C LEU A 22 13.40 13.50 6.34
N VAL A 23 12.82 14.53 6.94
CA VAL A 23 13.57 15.52 7.71
C VAL A 23 14.25 14.88 8.93
N MET A 24 13.52 14.06 9.69
CA MET A 24 14.09 13.31 10.81
C MET A 24 15.17 12.33 10.34
N ASN A 25 15.00 11.72 9.18
CA ASN A 25 16.00 10.84 8.58
C ASN A 25 17.33 11.57 8.33
N ILE A 26 17.29 12.79 7.80
CA ILE A 26 18.48 13.65 7.60
C ILE A 26 19.16 13.91 8.96
N ILE A 27 18.40 14.26 9.98
CA ILE A 27 18.94 14.51 11.33
C ILE A 27 19.64 13.27 11.87
N ILE A 28 19.02 12.09 11.77
CA ILE A 28 19.61 10.82 12.21
C ILE A 28 20.93 10.56 11.47
N ILE A 29 20.99 10.78 10.17
CA ILE A 29 22.20 10.58 9.37
C ILE A 29 23.31 11.52 9.82
N VAL A 30 23.00 12.80 10.00
CA VAL A 30 23.97 13.80 10.48
C VAL A 30 24.54 13.39 11.85
N LEU A 31 23.68 12.91 12.76
CA LEU A 31 24.13 12.44 14.07
C LEU A 31 25.02 11.18 13.99
N LEU A 32 24.66 10.22 13.14
CA LEU A 32 25.44 8.99 12.94
C LEU A 32 26.81 9.30 12.32
N VAL A 33 26.84 10.16 11.31
CA VAL A 33 28.08 10.62 10.64
C VAL A 33 28.91 11.47 11.62
N GLY A 34 28.24 12.32 12.40
CA GLY A 34 28.88 13.14 13.44
C GLY A 34 29.58 12.32 14.52
N GLY A 35 28.97 11.21 14.93
CA GLY A 35 29.63 10.27 15.85
C GLY A 35 30.91 9.66 15.26
N ILE A 36 30.88 9.28 13.96
CA ILE A 36 32.06 8.73 13.27
C ILE A 36 33.19 9.80 13.17
N ILE A 37 32.81 11.00 12.73
CA ILE A 37 33.77 12.12 12.58
C ILE A 37 34.35 12.52 13.94
N GLY A 38 33.52 12.57 14.98
CA GLY A 38 33.94 12.84 16.34
C GLY A 38 34.96 11.82 16.85
N ASP A 39 34.72 10.52 16.61
CA ASP A 39 35.66 9.45 16.99
C ASP A 39 37.00 9.57 16.24
N LEU A 40 37.02 10.01 14.97
CA LEU A 40 38.22 10.11 14.16
C LEU A 40 39.04 11.37 14.42
N PHE A 41 38.38 12.50 14.70
CA PHE A 41 39.01 13.82 14.70
C PHE A 41 38.88 14.59 16.00
N TYR A 42 38.48 13.95 17.11
CA TYR A 42 38.25 14.57 18.40
C TYR A 42 39.40 15.50 18.89
N TYR A 43 40.65 15.14 18.61
CA TYR A 43 41.83 15.92 19.02
C TYR A 43 42.20 17.06 18.05
N ASN A 44 41.65 17.06 16.82
CA ASN A 44 42.13 17.97 15.78
C ASN A 44 41.15 19.12 15.44
N TYR A 45 39.88 19.06 15.89
CA TYR A 45 38.86 20.03 15.55
C TYR A 45 38.08 20.52 16.77
N TYR A 46 37.70 21.82 16.73
CA TYR A 46 36.74 22.36 17.70
C TYR A 46 35.33 21.83 17.42
N GLY A 47 34.50 21.73 18.47
CA GLY A 47 33.14 21.14 18.36
C GLY A 47 32.25 21.77 17.27
N GLY A 48 32.38 23.08 17.00
CA GLY A 48 31.66 23.74 15.93
C GLY A 48 32.08 23.29 14.53
N GLN A 49 33.38 23.03 14.32
CA GLN A 49 33.87 22.50 13.04
C GLN A 49 33.42 21.08 12.79
N ILE A 50 33.41 20.23 13.82
CA ILE A 50 32.88 18.86 13.75
C ILE A 50 31.41 18.89 13.35
N ALA A 51 30.60 19.75 13.94
CA ALA A 51 29.18 19.88 13.61
C ALA A 51 28.94 20.28 12.14
N VAL A 52 29.69 21.24 11.62
CA VAL A 52 29.59 21.66 10.22
C VAL A 52 30.01 20.55 9.26
N ILE A 53 31.16 19.90 9.51
CA ILE A 53 31.65 18.79 8.68
C ILE A 53 30.64 17.63 8.68
N SER A 54 30.06 17.31 9.85
CA SER A 54 29.05 16.26 10.00
C SER A 54 27.78 16.57 9.24
N ALA A 55 27.29 17.82 9.31
CA ALA A 55 26.12 18.27 8.58
C ALA A 55 26.34 18.18 7.06
N VAL A 56 27.46 18.70 6.56
CA VAL A 56 27.79 18.67 5.11
C VAL A 56 27.97 17.22 4.64
N SER A 57 28.73 16.40 5.36
CA SER A 57 28.95 14.99 5.00
C SER A 57 27.66 14.18 5.05
N GLY A 58 26.80 14.39 6.06
CA GLY A 58 25.51 13.74 6.18
C GLY A 58 24.56 14.10 5.03
N LEU A 59 24.52 15.37 4.63
CA LEU A 59 23.73 15.83 3.49
C LEU A 59 24.25 15.24 2.16
N ILE A 60 25.55 15.13 1.98
CA ILE A 60 26.15 14.50 0.78
C ILE A 60 25.77 13.02 0.73
N ILE A 61 25.91 12.28 1.83
CA ILE A 61 25.53 10.86 1.91
C ILE A 61 24.05 10.70 1.60
N TYR A 62 23.19 11.56 2.14
CA TYR A 62 21.77 11.54 1.86
C TYR A 62 21.46 11.81 0.39
N ALA A 63 22.09 12.80 -0.22
CA ALA A 63 21.91 13.11 -1.64
C ALA A 63 22.34 11.94 -2.54
N ILE A 64 23.48 11.30 -2.22
CA ILE A 64 23.95 10.09 -2.93
C ILE A 64 22.93 8.96 -2.78
N SER A 65 22.42 8.71 -1.56
CA SER A 65 21.44 7.65 -1.31
C SER A 65 20.15 7.89 -2.09
N LEU A 66 19.68 9.14 -2.15
CA LEU A 66 18.50 9.53 -2.92
C LEU A 66 18.71 9.34 -4.43
N ALA A 67 19.88 9.73 -4.94
CA ALA A 67 20.24 9.53 -6.35
C ALA A 67 20.28 8.03 -6.71
N ILE A 68 20.84 7.17 -5.84
CA ILE A 68 20.85 5.72 -6.03
C ILE A 68 19.42 5.16 -5.94
N ALA A 69 18.65 5.55 -4.94
CA ALA A 69 17.28 5.06 -4.74
C ALA A 69 16.38 5.35 -5.95
N LEU A 70 16.46 6.56 -6.51
CA LEU A 70 15.66 6.98 -7.66
C LEU A 70 16.30 6.62 -9.02
N SER A 71 17.23 5.66 -9.04
CA SER A 71 17.90 5.16 -10.24
C SER A 71 17.48 3.71 -10.55
N PRO A 72 17.81 3.19 -11.76
CA PRO A 72 17.62 1.76 -12.07
C PRO A 72 18.34 0.81 -11.09
N ILE A 73 19.43 1.27 -10.45
CA ILE A 73 20.14 0.51 -9.41
C ILE A 73 19.25 0.38 -8.17
N GLY A 74 18.54 1.45 -7.80
CA GLY A 74 17.58 1.41 -6.68
C GLY A 74 16.44 0.42 -6.91
N GLU A 75 15.87 0.40 -8.09
CA GLU A 75 14.87 -0.61 -8.47
C GLU A 75 15.44 -2.04 -8.41
N TRP A 76 16.68 -2.24 -8.86
CA TRP A 76 17.34 -3.54 -8.77
C TRP A 76 17.55 -3.97 -7.31
N ILE A 77 18.02 -3.06 -6.44
CA ILE A 77 18.18 -3.32 -4.99
C ILE A 77 16.82 -3.71 -4.38
N LEU A 78 15.75 -2.98 -4.69
CA LEU A 78 14.43 -3.25 -4.14
C LEU A 78 13.88 -4.60 -4.62
N ARG A 79 14.04 -4.94 -5.91
CA ARG A 79 13.71 -6.28 -6.43
C ARG A 79 14.44 -7.40 -5.69
N PHE A 80 15.73 -7.20 -5.43
CA PHE A 80 16.54 -8.16 -4.69
C PHE A 80 16.04 -8.34 -3.25
N GLN A 81 15.74 -7.24 -2.55
CA GLN A 81 15.22 -7.25 -1.17
C GLN A 81 13.85 -7.92 -1.08
N LEU A 82 12.99 -7.74 -2.09
CA LEU A 82 11.64 -8.31 -2.15
C LEU A 82 11.60 -9.72 -2.76
N GLY A 83 12.74 -10.29 -3.13
CA GLY A 83 12.81 -11.63 -3.69
C GLY A 83 12.21 -11.78 -5.09
N CYS A 84 12.09 -10.67 -5.85
CA CYS A 84 11.59 -10.70 -7.24
C CYS A 84 12.61 -11.37 -8.16
N LYS A 85 12.21 -12.45 -8.83
CA LYS A 85 13.03 -13.23 -9.74
C LYS A 85 12.50 -13.11 -11.16
N LYS A 86 13.38 -13.15 -12.15
CA LYS A 86 12.93 -13.29 -13.55
C LYS A 86 12.18 -14.61 -13.73
N ILE A 87 11.11 -14.58 -14.51
CA ILE A 87 10.37 -15.79 -14.85
C ILE A 87 11.24 -16.62 -15.80
N THR A 88 11.56 -17.85 -15.43
CA THR A 88 12.43 -18.75 -16.22
C THR A 88 11.73 -20.03 -16.64
N ARG A 89 10.63 -20.40 -15.98
CA ARG A 89 9.89 -21.62 -16.29
C ARG A 89 9.00 -21.39 -17.51
N ALA A 90 9.17 -22.20 -18.57
CA ALA A 90 8.43 -22.06 -19.82
C ALA A 90 6.90 -22.06 -19.63
N ASN A 91 6.35 -22.89 -18.73
CA ASN A 91 4.92 -22.92 -18.44
C ASN A 91 4.42 -21.60 -17.83
N GLN A 92 5.20 -20.97 -16.95
CA GLN A 92 4.86 -19.67 -16.35
C GLN A 92 4.97 -18.53 -17.37
N ILE A 93 6.00 -18.55 -18.22
CA ILE A 93 6.19 -17.59 -19.31
C ILE A 93 4.99 -17.67 -20.26
N ASN A 94 4.70 -18.87 -20.79
CA ASN A 94 3.60 -19.06 -21.74
C ASN A 94 2.23 -18.70 -21.16
N TYR A 95 2.05 -18.74 -19.85
CA TYR A 95 0.81 -18.40 -19.18
C TYR A 95 0.71 -16.91 -18.85
N LEU A 96 1.72 -16.33 -18.22
CA LEU A 96 1.67 -14.96 -17.69
C LEU A 96 2.01 -13.88 -18.73
N GLU A 97 2.96 -14.13 -19.62
CA GLU A 97 3.46 -13.14 -20.57
C GLU A 97 2.34 -12.63 -21.51
N PRO A 98 1.47 -13.49 -22.09
CA PRO A 98 0.34 -12.99 -22.89
C PRO A 98 -0.65 -12.13 -22.10
N LEU A 99 -0.91 -12.48 -20.83
CA LEU A 99 -1.81 -11.70 -19.97
C LEU A 99 -1.20 -10.35 -19.62
N PHE A 100 0.10 -10.33 -19.33
CA PHE A 100 0.84 -9.12 -19.05
C PHE A 100 0.90 -8.18 -20.25
N GLU A 101 1.26 -8.70 -21.43
CA GLU A 101 1.37 -7.90 -22.66
C GLU A 101 0.02 -7.32 -23.08
N GLU A 102 -1.09 -8.06 -22.94
CA GLU A 102 -2.42 -7.53 -23.20
C GLU A 102 -2.73 -6.33 -22.30
N VAL A 103 -2.51 -6.47 -20.99
CA VAL A 103 -2.79 -5.38 -20.02
C VAL A 103 -1.83 -4.22 -20.23
N TYR A 104 -0.55 -4.51 -20.47
CA TYR A 104 0.48 -3.50 -20.70
C TYR A 104 0.20 -2.67 -21.94
N SER A 105 -0.19 -3.29 -23.04
CA SER A 105 -0.55 -2.59 -24.27
C SER A 105 -1.71 -1.60 -24.04
N LYS A 106 -2.78 -2.05 -23.38
CA LYS A 106 -3.92 -1.20 -23.02
C LYS A 106 -3.53 -0.07 -22.06
N ALA A 107 -2.71 -0.40 -21.04
CA ALA A 107 -2.21 0.58 -20.07
C ALA A 107 -1.35 1.65 -20.75
N LYS A 108 -0.50 1.24 -21.69
CA LYS A 108 0.37 2.14 -22.46
C LYS A 108 -0.40 3.03 -23.44
N GLU A 109 -1.48 2.51 -24.03
CA GLU A 109 -2.40 3.29 -24.86
C GLU A 109 -3.12 4.36 -24.04
N MET A 110 -3.57 4.01 -22.84
CA MET A 110 -4.26 4.94 -21.94
C MET A 110 -3.30 5.97 -21.32
N ASP A 111 -2.09 5.56 -20.92
CA ASP A 111 -1.05 6.44 -20.37
C ASP A 111 0.28 6.29 -21.15
N PRO A 112 0.50 7.09 -22.21
CA PRO A 112 1.74 7.07 -22.99
C PRO A 112 3.01 7.41 -22.17
N SER A 113 2.87 7.98 -20.95
CA SER A 113 4.00 8.32 -20.09
C SER A 113 4.62 7.12 -19.38
N LEU A 114 3.94 5.96 -19.36
CA LEU A 114 4.48 4.71 -18.84
C LEU A 114 5.80 4.35 -19.55
N SER A 115 6.72 3.75 -18.83
CA SER A 115 7.99 3.29 -19.43
C SER A 115 7.74 2.28 -20.56
N ASN A 116 8.57 2.28 -21.60
CA ASN A 116 8.55 1.25 -22.65
C ASN A 116 9.26 -0.05 -22.22
N ASP A 117 9.75 -0.11 -21.00
CA ASP A 117 10.63 -1.16 -20.48
C ASP A 117 10.12 -1.58 -19.09
N ILE A 118 8.83 -1.95 -19.02
CA ILE A 118 8.23 -2.53 -17.81
C ILE A 118 8.28 -4.04 -17.93
N HIS A 119 8.84 -4.70 -16.90
CA HIS A 119 9.04 -6.15 -16.89
C HIS A 119 8.25 -6.83 -15.77
N LEU A 120 7.76 -8.02 -16.09
CA LEU A 120 7.11 -8.89 -15.14
C LEU A 120 8.14 -9.79 -14.42
N PHE A 121 8.02 -9.87 -13.11
CA PHE A 121 8.81 -10.72 -12.22
C PHE A 121 7.89 -11.65 -11.42
N ILE A 122 8.46 -12.68 -10.85
CA ILE A 122 7.75 -13.62 -9.98
C ILE A 122 8.45 -13.73 -8.63
N ASN A 123 7.65 -13.82 -7.57
CA ASN A 123 8.10 -14.20 -6.23
C ASN A 123 7.55 -15.59 -5.90
N SER A 124 8.31 -16.40 -5.19
CA SER A 124 7.93 -17.76 -4.78
C SER A 124 6.95 -17.79 -3.60
N GLU A 125 6.50 -16.66 -3.10
CA GLU A 125 5.52 -16.56 -2.02
C GLU A 125 4.15 -17.08 -2.48
N GLU A 126 3.49 -17.90 -1.65
CA GLU A 126 2.21 -18.55 -1.99
C GLU A 126 0.99 -17.63 -1.78
N SER A 127 1.17 -16.43 -1.26
CA SER A 127 0.09 -15.46 -1.10
C SER A 127 -0.44 -15.01 -2.46
N VAL A 128 -1.74 -14.78 -2.53
CA VAL A 128 -2.40 -14.19 -3.71
C VAL A 128 -2.14 -12.69 -3.68
N ASN A 129 -1.06 -12.26 -4.30
CA ASN A 129 -0.65 -10.85 -4.31
C ASN A 129 0.17 -10.52 -5.55
N ALA A 130 0.16 -9.24 -5.93
CA ALA A 130 1.09 -8.62 -6.84
C ALA A 130 1.47 -7.25 -6.31
N PHE A 131 2.58 -6.70 -6.77
CA PHE A 131 3.01 -5.35 -6.40
C PHE A 131 3.89 -4.74 -7.47
N ALA A 132 3.70 -3.44 -7.68
CA ALA A 132 4.59 -2.63 -8.48
C ALA A 132 5.76 -2.11 -7.63
N THR A 133 6.95 -2.08 -8.19
CA THR A 133 8.12 -1.50 -7.53
C THR A 133 8.94 -0.68 -8.51
N GLY A 134 9.20 0.58 -8.16
CA GLY A 134 9.77 1.52 -9.09
C GLY A 134 8.84 1.79 -10.28
N ARG A 135 9.40 2.08 -11.43
CA ARG A 135 8.65 2.44 -12.63
C ARG A 135 8.71 1.40 -13.74
N LYS A 136 9.47 0.31 -13.53
CA LYS A 136 9.76 -0.69 -14.55
C LYS A 136 9.52 -2.13 -14.11
N THR A 137 8.96 -2.33 -12.93
CA THR A 137 8.83 -3.67 -12.34
C THR A 137 7.44 -3.88 -11.80
N ILE A 138 6.79 -4.95 -12.27
CA ILE A 138 5.64 -5.57 -11.63
C ILE A 138 6.06 -6.96 -11.19
N CYS A 139 5.81 -7.32 -9.94
CA CYS A 139 6.10 -8.62 -9.38
C CYS A 139 4.81 -9.30 -8.95
N VAL A 140 4.61 -10.55 -9.37
CA VAL A 140 3.49 -11.39 -8.97
C VAL A 140 3.97 -12.49 -8.05
N ASN A 141 3.21 -12.77 -7.00
CA ASN A 141 3.46 -13.92 -6.15
C ASN A 141 2.94 -15.19 -6.81
N SER A 142 3.55 -16.34 -6.52
CA SER A 142 3.17 -17.62 -7.11
C SER A 142 1.70 -17.99 -6.84
N GLY A 143 1.12 -17.57 -5.70
CA GLY A 143 -0.29 -17.77 -5.38
C GLY A 143 -1.24 -17.08 -6.36
N LEU A 144 -0.84 -15.98 -7.01
CA LEU A 144 -1.67 -15.29 -7.99
C LEU A 144 -2.01 -16.19 -9.20
N LEU A 145 -1.15 -17.14 -9.56
CA LEU A 145 -1.37 -18.06 -10.69
C LEU A 145 -2.54 -19.03 -10.46
N THR A 146 -3.07 -19.12 -9.24
CA THR A 146 -4.25 -19.95 -8.93
C THR A 146 -5.57 -19.28 -9.30
N LEU A 147 -5.53 -17.98 -9.62
CA LEU A 147 -6.71 -17.19 -9.94
C LEU A 147 -7.14 -17.35 -11.41
N PRO A 148 -8.41 -17.07 -11.74
CA PRO A 148 -8.86 -16.90 -13.11
C PRO A 148 -8.08 -15.80 -13.85
N GLN A 149 -7.87 -15.97 -15.15
CA GLN A 149 -7.10 -15.04 -15.98
C GLN A 149 -7.59 -13.59 -15.89
N ASP A 150 -8.91 -13.39 -15.84
CA ASP A 150 -9.51 -12.05 -15.78
C ASP A 150 -9.17 -11.35 -14.46
N GLN A 151 -9.07 -12.10 -13.35
CA GLN A 151 -8.65 -11.55 -12.05
C GLN A 151 -7.14 -11.26 -12.03
N ILE A 152 -6.32 -12.10 -12.68
CA ILE A 152 -4.89 -11.82 -12.86
C ILE A 152 -4.71 -10.52 -13.67
N LYS A 153 -5.43 -10.35 -14.78
CA LYS A 153 -5.40 -9.14 -15.59
C LYS A 153 -5.86 -7.91 -14.79
N ALA A 154 -6.92 -8.06 -13.99
CA ALA A 154 -7.41 -6.98 -13.12
C ALA A 154 -6.36 -6.55 -12.09
N THR A 155 -5.65 -7.51 -11.49
CA THR A 155 -4.53 -7.25 -10.58
C THR A 155 -3.39 -6.53 -11.29
N LEU A 156 -2.96 -7.03 -12.45
CA LEU A 156 -1.91 -6.38 -13.25
C LEU A 156 -2.30 -4.96 -13.63
N ALA A 157 -3.55 -4.73 -14.04
CA ALA A 157 -4.08 -3.42 -14.40
C ALA A 157 -4.06 -2.45 -13.19
N HIS A 158 -4.38 -2.93 -12.01
CA HIS A 158 -4.27 -2.17 -10.76
C HIS A 158 -2.80 -1.77 -10.47
N GLU A 159 -1.85 -2.71 -10.63
CA GLU A 159 -0.43 -2.43 -10.46
C GLU A 159 0.12 -1.42 -11.49
N PHE A 160 -0.36 -1.48 -12.73
CA PHE A 160 -0.08 -0.44 -13.73
C PHE A 160 -0.61 0.93 -13.29
N GLY A 161 -1.74 0.97 -12.58
CA GLY A 161 -2.28 2.18 -11.98
C GLY A 161 -1.30 2.82 -10.98
N HIS A 162 -0.65 2.04 -10.12
CA HIS A 162 0.37 2.53 -9.20
C HIS A 162 1.61 3.09 -9.92
N ILE A 163 2.06 2.43 -11.00
CA ILE A 163 3.17 2.93 -11.82
C ILE A 163 2.79 4.24 -12.50
N SER A 164 1.59 4.33 -13.08
CA SER A 164 1.07 5.55 -13.72
C SER A 164 0.98 6.72 -12.75
N ASN A 165 0.48 6.46 -11.54
CA ASN A 165 0.38 7.46 -10.46
C ASN A 165 1.72 7.83 -9.82
N LYS A 166 2.80 7.07 -10.10
CA LYS A 166 4.16 7.24 -9.53
C LYS A 166 4.21 7.09 -8.01
N ASP A 167 3.34 6.25 -7.46
CA ASP A 167 3.22 6.03 -6.02
C ASP A 167 4.40 5.24 -5.43
N THR A 168 5.07 4.46 -6.30
CA THR A 168 6.19 3.59 -5.95
C THR A 168 7.49 4.34 -5.65
N ASP A 169 7.62 5.60 -6.05
CA ASP A 169 8.84 6.40 -5.83
C ASP A 169 9.13 6.63 -4.34
N LEU A 170 8.08 6.81 -3.52
CA LEU A 170 8.24 7.00 -2.07
C LEU A 170 8.79 5.76 -1.37
N ILE A 171 8.34 4.58 -1.79
CA ILE A 171 8.84 3.30 -1.27
C ILE A 171 10.33 3.13 -1.62
N LEU A 172 10.73 3.45 -2.86
CA LEU A 172 12.12 3.43 -3.28
C LEU A 172 13.00 4.30 -2.37
N VAL A 173 12.59 5.56 -2.14
CA VAL A 173 13.38 6.48 -1.31
C VAL A 173 13.51 5.99 0.11
N ILE A 174 12.46 5.45 0.72
CA ILE A 174 12.50 4.99 2.11
C ILE A 174 13.24 3.66 2.22
N ALA A 175 12.84 2.65 1.44
CA ALA A 175 13.41 1.30 1.60
C ALA A 175 14.86 1.26 1.09
N VAL A 176 15.10 1.71 -0.13
CA VAL A 176 16.43 1.66 -0.75
C VAL A 176 17.33 2.77 -0.23
N GLY A 177 16.80 4.00 -0.06
CA GLY A 177 17.58 5.11 0.48
C GLY A 177 18.15 4.77 1.86
N ASN A 178 17.33 4.28 2.78
CA ASN A 178 17.79 3.88 4.11
C ASN A 178 18.73 2.66 4.08
N PHE A 179 18.49 1.71 3.18
CA PHE A 179 19.40 0.58 2.99
C PHE A 179 20.79 1.04 2.55
N VAL A 180 20.86 1.95 1.56
CA VAL A 180 22.12 2.50 1.07
C VAL A 180 22.84 3.27 2.18
N ILE A 181 22.12 4.16 2.89
CA ILE A 181 22.68 4.91 4.02
C ILE A 181 23.22 3.98 5.09
N THR A 182 22.41 3.01 5.52
CA THR A 182 22.81 2.03 6.54
C THR A 182 24.06 1.30 6.11
N SER A 183 24.10 0.83 4.85
CA SER A 183 25.27 0.13 4.30
C SER A 183 26.51 1.00 4.31
N ILE A 184 26.43 2.28 3.88
CA ILE A 184 27.55 3.21 3.90
C ILE A 184 28.05 3.43 5.33
N VAL A 185 27.15 3.74 6.26
CA VAL A 185 27.49 3.99 7.67
C VAL A 185 28.14 2.76 8.30
N LEU A 186 27.60 1.55 8.07
CA LEU A 186 28.15 0.32 8.60
C LEU A 186 29.51 -0.01 7.99
N ILE A 187 29.71 0.16 6.68
CA ILE A 187 31.02 -0.05 6.03
C ILE A 187 32.05 0.91 6.63
N ILE A 188 31.74 2.20 6.77
CA ILE A 188 32.67 3.17 7.36
C ILE A 188 33.00 2.76 8.80
N ARG A 189 32.00 2.37 9.61
CA ARG A 189 32.21 1.91 10.99
C ARG A 189 33.09 0.68 11.08
N VAL A 190 32.89 -0.31 10.20
CA VAL A 190 33.70 -1.52 10.14
C VAL A 190 35.13 -1.20 9.74
N VAL A 191 35.32 -0.37 8.71
CA VAL A 191 36.66 0.06 8.25
C VAL A 191 37.40 0.82 9.36
N VAL A 192 36.75 1.83 9.95
CA VAL A 192 37.32 2.60 11.07
C VAL A 192 37.65 1.69 12.25
N GLY A 193 36.71 0.80 12.64
CA GLY A 193 36.93 -0.16 13.73
C GLY A 193 38.05 -1.15 13.45
N PHE A 194 38.24 -1.59 12.20
CA PHE A 194 39.34 -2.44 11.80
C PHE A 194 40.72 -1.74 11.96
N PHE A 195 40.84 -0.51 11.44
CA PHE A 195 42.09 0.25 11.56
C PHE A 195 42.39 0.65 13.01
N THR A 196 41.39 1.11 13.77
CA THR A 196 41.58 1.43 15.17
C THR A 196 41.88 0.18 16.01
N GLY A 197 41.27 -0.97 15.67
CA GLY A 197 41.55 -2.28 16.30
C GLY A 197 42.95 -2.81 15.99
N LEU A 198 43.47 -2.64 14.76
CA LEU A 198 44.86 -2.98 14.41
C LEU A 198 45.83 -2.14 15.22
N ILE A 199 45.59 -0.84 15.35
CA ILE A 199 46.42 0.06 16.14
C ILE A 199 46.29 -0.25 17.64
N GLY A 200 45.04 -0.47 18.13
CA GLY A 200 44.74 -0.77 19.53
C GLY A 200 45.09 -2.20 19.98
N GLY A 201 45.07 -3.18 19.04
CA GLY A 201 45.43 -4.58 19.30
C GLY A 201 46.88 -4.74 19.71
N MET A 202 47.75 -3.80 19.34
CA MET A 202 49.11 -3.69 19.88
C MET A 202 49.13 -3.30 21.38
N PHE A 203 47.98 -2.83 21.93
CA PHE A 203 47.85 -2.35 23.31
C PHE A 203 46.79 -3.09 24.16
N GLY A 204 46.27 -4.23 23.71
CA GLY A 204 45.43 -5.13 24.54
C GLY A 204 44.02 -4.62 24.86
N ASP A 205 43.41 -3.85 24.01
CA ASP A 205 42.17 -3.11 24.30
C ASP A 205 40.87 -3.87 23.88
N ARG A 206 39.84 -3.85 24.77
CA ARG A 206 38.49 -4.46 24.55
C ARG A 206 37.59 -3.68 23.56
N ARG A 207 38.12 -2.68 22.86
CA ARG A 207 37.36 -1.75 21.97
C ARG A 207 36.71 -2.46 20.80
N GLY A 208 37.24 -3.58 20.32
CA GLY A 208 36.67 -4.32 19.20
C GLY A 208 35.29 -4.94 19.48
N ILE A 209 35.04 -5.44 20.69
CA ILE A 209 33.74 -6.02 21.08
C ILE A 209 32.69 -4.91 21.19
N ILE A 210 33.05 -3.79 21.80
CA ILE A 210 32.14 -2.63 21.93
C ILE A 210 31.77 -2.07 20.54
N ALA A 211 32.76 -1.96 19.64
CA ALA A 211 32.53 -1.52 18.28
C ALA A 211 31.52 -2.44 17.52
N GLY A 212 31.66 -3.76 17.66
CA GLY A 212 30.75 -4.74 17.09
C GLY A 212 29.31 -4.61 17.62
N LEU A 213 29.14 -4.41 18.92
CA LEU A 213 27.83 -4.18 19.55
C LEU A 213 27.19 -2.87 19.05
N CYS A 214 27.98 -1.80 18.89
CA CYS A 214 27.49 -0.53 18.32
C CYS A 214 27.02 -0.69 16.88
N VAL A 215 27.74 -1.45 16.04
CA VAL A 215 27.35 -1.74 14.65
C VAL A 215 26.00 -2.48 14.61
N GLY A 216 25.81 -3.50 15.43
CA GLY A 216 24.54 -4.23 15.53
C GLY A 216 23.39 -3.35 16.01
N ALA A 217 23.63 -2.50 17.02
CA ALA A 217 22.62 -1.56 17.52
C ALA A 217 22.20 -0.54 16.45
N ILE A 218 23.15 0.04 15.72
CA ILE A 218 22.85 0.97 14.59
C ILE A 218 22.01 0.27 13.52
N ALA A 219 22.39 -0.93 13.10
CA ALA A 219 21.65 -1.70 12.12
C ALA A 219 20.21 -1.99 12.57
N GLY A 220 20.03 -2.38 13.84
CA GLY A 220 18.72 -2.63 14.43
C GLY A 220 17.84 -1.38 14.48
N VAL A 221 18.38 -0.24 14.92
CA VAL A 221 17.67 1.04 14.95
C VAL A 221 17.28 1.48 13.55
N MET A 222 18.16 1.40 12.55
CA MET A 222 17.90 1.77 11.17
C MET A 222 16.87 0.83 10.51
N TRP A 223 16.88 -0.45 10.87
CA TRP A 223 15.86 -1.40 10.42
C TRP A 223 14.46 -1.01 10.94
N ILE A 224 14.34 -0.75 12.25
CA ILE A 224 13.07 -0.28 12.85
C ILE A 224 12.63 1.03 12.21
N TRP A 225 13.56 1.98 12.03
CA TRP A 225 13.29 3.26 11.40
C TRP A 225 12.77 3.12 9.98
N THR A 226 13.37 2.22 9.19
CA THR A 226 12.89 1.91 7.83
C THR A 226 11.48 1.31 7.85
N LYS A 227 11.17 0.42 8.81
CA LYS A 227 9.81 -0.12 8.97
C LYS A 227 8.79 0.97 9.27
N ILE A 228 9.12 1.92 10.15
CA ILE A 228 8.25 3.07 10.45
C ILE A 228 8.00 3.88 9.17
N GLY A 229 9.03 4.20 8.40
CA GLY A 229 8.88 4.93 7.14
C GLY A 229 8.01 4.19 6.12
N THR A 230 8.21 2.89 5.96
CA THR A 230 7.37 2.06 5.08
C THR A 230 5.90 2.09 5.50
N LEU A 231 5.61 1.95 6.80
CA LEU A 231 4.23 2.03 7.32
C LEU A 231 3.59 3.41 7.07
N LEU A 232 4.36 4.50 7.14
CA LEU A 232 3.87 5.85 6.83
C LEU A 232 3.50 5.99 5.35
N VAL A 233 4.28 5.41 4.43
CA VAL A 233 3.94 5.40 3.00
C VAL A 233 2.67 4.60 2.76
N MET A 234 2.56 3.41 3.34
CA MET A 234 1.36 2.56 3.20
C MET A 234 0.10 3.28 3.70
N LYS A 235 0.18 3.99 4.83
CA LYS A 235 -0.94 4.79 5.34
C LYS A 235 -1.32 5.96 4.43
N SER A 236 -0.34 6.59 3.78
CA SER A 236 -0.55 7.74 2.87
C SER A 236 -1.18 7.32 1.55
N SER A 237 -1.17 6.04 1.22
CA SER A 237 -1.49 5.55 -0.13
C SER A 237 -2.98 5.26 -0.38
N ARG A 238 -3.90 5.56 0.56
CA ARG A 238 -5.33 5.25 0.36
C ARG A 238 -5.96 5.91 -0.87
N ASP A 239 -5.63 7.17 -1.13
CA ASP A 239 -6.09 7.86 -2.35
C ASP A 239 -5.46 7.28 -3.61
N SER A 240 -4.26 6.70 -3.50
CA SER A 240 -3.57 6.00 -4.57
C SER A 240 -4.27 4.70 -4.95
N GLU A 241 -4.77 3.96 -3.95
CA GLU A 241 -5.53 2.73 -4.16
C GLU A 241 -6.79 2.98 -5.00
N TYR A 242 -7.58 4.01 -4.63
CA TYR A 242 -8.77 4.37 -5.41
C TYR A 242 -8.44 4.78 -6.85
N LYS A 243 -7.29 5.43 -7.08
CA LYS A 243 -6.83 5.77 -8.43
C LYS A 243 -6.34 4.56 -9.21
N ALA A 244 -5.68 3.61 -8.55
CA ALA A 244 -5.26 2.36 -9.17
C ALA A 244 -6.48 1.48 -9.52
N ASP A 245 -7.50 1.47 -8.65
CA ASP A 245 -8.79 0.83 -8.94
C ASP A 245 -9.50 1.48 -10.13
N GLU A 246 -9.55 2.81 -10.18
CA GLU A 246 -10.10 3.57 -11.30
C GLU A 246 -9.33 3.28 -12.59
N PHE A 247 -8.01 3.15 -12.53
CA PHE A 247 -7.17 2.79 -13.68
C PHE A 247 -7.52 1.40 -14.20
N SER A 248 -7.63 0.40 -13.32
CA SER A 248 -8.05 -0.96 -13.68
C SER A 248 -9.45 -0.98 -14.29
N TRP A 249 -10.39 -0.21 -13.72
CA TRP A 249 -11.75 -0.08 -14.26
C TRP A 249 -11.74 0.54 -15.67
N LYS A 250 -10.98 1.61 -15.91
CA LYS A 250 -10.86 2.25 -17.24
C LYS A 250 -10.29 1.32 -18.29
N LEU A 251 -9.43 0.36 -17.90
CA LEU A 251 -8.93 -0.68 -18.80
C LEU A 251 -9.95 -1.80 -19.07
N GLY A 252 -11.15 -1.74 -18.45
CA GLY A 252 -12.22 -2.72 -18.63
C GLY A 252 -12.15 -3.92 -17.67
N TYR A 253 -11.35 -3.85 -16.61
CA TYR A 253 -11.19 -4.95 -15.64
C TYR A 253 -11.89 -4.68 -14.29
N GLY A 254 -12.76 -3.67 -14.19
CA GLY A 254 -13.40 -3.27 -12.94
C GLY A 254 -14.20 -4.38 -12.27
N ASP A 255 -15.01 -5.13 -13.02
CA ASP A 255 -15.85 -6.22 -12.48
C ASP A 255 -14.98 -7.36 -11.95
N SER A 256 -13.93 -7.74 -12.68
CA SER A 256 -12.98 -8.77 -12.26
C SER A 256 -12.16 -8.34 -11.03
N LEU A 257 -11.85 -7.05 -10.91
CA LEU A 257 -11.19 -6.49 -9.72
C LEU A 257 -12.11 -6.52 -8.50
N CYS A 258 -13.39 -6.15 -8.66
CA CYS A 258 -14.39 -6.27 -7.60
C CYS A 258 -14.53 -7.71 -7.13
N ALA A 259 -14.63 -8.68 -8.06
CA ALA A 259 -14.74 -10.10 -7.75
C ALA A 259 -13.52 -10.60 -6.98
N LEU A 260 -12.33 -10.13 -7.32
CA LEU A 260 -11.10 -10.44 -6.61
C LEU A 260 -11.12 -9.87 -5.17
N ILE A 261 -11.41 -8.57 -5.03
CA ILE A 261 -11.44 -7.88 -3.73
C ILE A 261 -12.47 -8.54 -2.79
N ASP A 262 -13.61 -8.98 -3.32
CA ASP A 262 -14.67 -9.60 -2.53
C ASP A 262 -14.27 -10.99 -1.98
N GLN A 263 -13.39 -11.71 -2.68
CA GLN A 263 -12.87 -13.01 -2.25
C GLN A 263 -11.91 -12.92 -1.05
N PHE A 264 -11.25 -11.77 -0.85
CA PHE A 264 -10.36 -11.61 0.30
C PHE A 264 -11.18 -11.39 1.57
N SER A 265 -11.06 -12.32 2.53
CA SER A 265 -11.61 -12.15 3.88
C SER A 265 -10.87 -10.99 4.56
N ASP A 266 -11.61 -10.09 5.21
CA ASP A 266 -11.02 -9.17 6.17
C ASP A 266 -10.37 -10.01 7.28
N SER A 267 -9.05 -10.17 7.23
CA SER A 267 -8.33 -10.74 8.37
C SER A 267 -8.51 -9.77 9.53
N GLU A 268 -9.26 -10.20 10.56
CA GLU A 268 -9.44 -9.45 11.80
C GLU A 268 -8.13 -9.44 12.62
N GLU A 269 -7.08 -8.84 12.08
CA GLU A 269 -5.93 -8.52 12.89
C GLU A 269 -6.28 -7.33 13.79
N LYS A 270 -6.44 -7.59 15.09
CA LYS A 270 -6.74 -6.59 16.11
C LYS A 270 -5.42 -5.99 16.62
N GLY A 271 -5.28 -4.67 16.59
CA GLY A 271 -4.19 -3.94 17.21
C GLY A 271 -3.74 -2.71 16.42
N LEU A 272 -3.03 -1.80 17.11
CA LEU A 272 -2.55 -0.55 16.52
C LEU A 272 -1.59 -0.81 15.34
N PHE A 273 -0.73 -1.82 15.45
CA PHE A 273 0.20 -2.21 14.38
C PHE A 273 -0.51 -2.86 13.20
N ALA A 274 -1.55 -3.67 13.44
CA ALA A 274 -2.37 -4.24 12.38
C ALA A 274 -3.15 -3.16 11.61
N ALA A 275 -3.69 -2.16 12.31
CA ALA A 275 -4.34 -1.02 11.67
C ALA A 275 -3.38 -0.16 10.82
N LEU A 276 -2.09 -0.10 11.19
CA LEU A 276 -1.05 0.59 10.42
C LEU A 276 -0.52 -0.25 9.26
N SER A 277 -0.56 -1.58 9.37
CA SER A 277 -0.09 -2.50 8.33
C SER A 277 -1.12 -2.78 7.23
N LYS A 278 -2.39 -2.40 7.42
CA LYS A 278 -3.41 -2.45 6.35
C LYS A 278 -3.01 -1.48 5.23
N SER A 279 -2.35 -2.02 4.21
CA SER A 279 -1.88 -1.25 3.05
C SER A 279 -3.02 -0.75 2.17
N HIS A 280 -4.15 -1.48 2.14
CA HIS A 280 -5.30 -1.15 1.30
C HIS A 280 -6.46 -0.56 2.11
N PRO A 281 -7.28 0.33 1.52
CA PRO A 281 -8.56 0.73 2.08
C PRO A 281 -9.46 -0.48 2.28
N ASP A 282 -10.54 -0.25 3.02
CA ASP A 282 -11.58 -1.24 3.21
C ASP A 282 -12.09 -1.80 1.88
N LYS A 283 -12.23 -3.13 1.78
CA LYS A 283 -12.69 -3.80 0.57
C LYS A 283 -14.05 -3.30 0.10
N ASP A 284 -14.96 -3.09 1.05
CA ASP A 284 -16.32 -2.64 0.74
C ASP A 284 -16.31 -1.22 0.17
N ASP A 285 -15.44 -0.34 0.70
CA ASP A 285 -15.26 1.02 0.18
C ASP A 285 -14.65 1.01 -1.23
N ARG A 286 -13.69 0.11 -1.51
CA ARG A 286 -13.10 -0.05 -2.84
C ARG A 286 -14.12 -0.56 -3.86
N ILE A 287 -14.84 -1.66 -3.54
CA ILE A 287 -15.89 -2.21 -4.41
C ILE A 287 -16.95 -1.14 -4.71
N ALA A 288 -17.43 -0.45 -3.68
CA ALA A 288 -18.43 0.59 -3.85
C ALA A 288 -17.93 1.76 -4.73
N ASN A 289 -16.66 2.13 -4.61
CA ASN A 289 -16.05 3.15 -5.46
C ASN A 289 -16.01 2.69 -6.94
N ILE A 290 -15.58 1.45 -7.21
CA ILE A 290 -15.52 0.90 -8.57
C ILE A 290 -16.94 0.77 -9.16
N GLN A 291 -17.94 0.37 -8.37
CA GLN A 291 -19.35 0.33 -8.78
C GLN A 291 -19.87 1.72 -9.16
N GLN A 292 -19.44 2.79 -8.45
CA GLN A 292 -19.82 4.17 -8.82
C GLN A 292 -19.22 4.64 -10.14
N LEU A 293 -18.05 4.11 -10.50
CA LEU A 293 -17.45 4.37 -11.81
C LEU A 293 -18.21 3.69 -12.95
N GLY A 294 -19.12 2.74 -12.63
CA GLY A 294 -19.96 2.05 -13.60
C GLY A 294 -19.72 0.54 -13.72
N SER A 295 -19.01 -0.08 -12.75
CA SER A 295 -18.90 -1.54 -12.68
C SER A 295 -20.24 -2.18 -12.38
N CYS A 296 -20.56 -3.26 -13.08
CA CYS A 296 -21.77 -4.04 -12.91
C CYS A 296 -21.65 -5.17 -11.89
N TYR A 297 -20.50 -5.28 -11.22
CA TYR A 297 -20.27 -6.31 -10.22
C TYR A 297 -21.29 -6.23 -9.09
N ARG A 298 -21.89 -7.39 -8.75
CA ARG A 298 -22.76 -7.54 -7.59
C ARG A 298 -22.15 -8.59 -6.68
N ALA A 299 -21.87 -8.22 -5.43
CA ALA A 299 -21.37 -9.14 -4.43
C ALA A 299 -22.33 -10.34 -4.32
N SER A 300 -21.79 -11.55 -4.39
CA SER A 300 -22.56 -12.79 -4.25
C SER A 300 -23.21 -12.80 -2.87
N SER A 301 -24.54 -12.84 -2.83
CA SER A 301 -25.23 -13.16 -1.58
C SER A 301 -24.90 -14.61 -1.22
N PRO A 302 -24.71 -14.96 0.07
CA PRO A 302 -24.32 -16.32 0.50
C PRO A 302 -25.30 -17.45 0.06
N ASP A 303 -26.45 -17.11 -0.51
CA ASP A 303 -27.49 -18.06 -0.94
C ASP A 303 -27.50 -18.39 -2.45
N ARG A 304 -26.54 -17.86 -3.27
CA ARG A 304 -26.47 -18.25 -4.68
C ARG A 304 -25.18 -19.02 -4.97
N SER A 305 -25.31 -20.27 -5.33
CA SER A 305 -24.21 -21.09 -5.82
C SER A 305 -23.67 -20.53 -7.14
N PHE A 306 -22.37 -20.34 -7.23
CA PHE A 306 -21.60 -19.84 -8.37
C PHE A 306 -21.85 -20.56 -9.71
N GLU A 307 -22.49 -21.74 -9.67
CA GLU A 307 -22.79 -22.55 -10.85
C GLU A 307 -23.97 -22.03 -11.70
N SER A 308 -24.82 -21.14 -11.19
CA SER A 308 -25.97 -20.63 -11.94
C SER A 308 -25.62 -19.49 -12.89
N ASP A 309 -24.58 -18.70 -12.59
CA ASP A 309 -24.24 -17.49 -13.36
C ASP A 309 -23.38 -17.78 -14.60
N ILE A 310 -22.77 -18.98 -14.68
CA ILE A 310 -21.98 -19.39 -15.86
C ILE A 310 -22.85 -19.91 -17.00
N LYS A 311 -24.11 -20.30 -16.73
CA LYS A 311 -25.03 -20.86 -17.74
C LYS A 311 -25.87 -19.84 -18.49
N GLU A 312 -25.98 -18.61 -18.00
CA GLU A 312 -26.65 -17.53 -18.72
C GLU A 312 -25.62 -16.71 -19.53
N GLY A 313 -25.70 -16.85 -20.83
CA GLY A 313 -24.68 -16.41 -21.80
C GLY A 313 -24.27 -14.95 -21.69
N ARG A 314 -22.97 -14.71 -21.88
CA ARG A 314 -22.25 -13.42 -21.91
C ARG A 314 -22.80 -12.32 -22.82
N GLY A 315 -23.90 -12.58 -23.57
CA GLY A 315 -24.50 -11.64 -24.52
C GLY A 315 -25.47 -10.64 -23.93
N ASP A 316 -26.11 -10.96 -22.80
CA ASP A 316 -27.19 -10.13 -22.25
C ASP A 316 -26.74 -9.23 -21.10
N PHE A 317 -25.57 -9.47 -20.54
CA PHE A 317 -25.03 -8.76 -19.37
C PHE A 317 -24.68 -7.29 -19.69
N ALA A 318 -24.06 -7.03 -20.84
CA ALA A 318 -23.73 -5.67 -21.28
C ALA A 318 -24.96 -4.80 -21.58
N ARG A 319 -26.09 -5.41 -22.00
CA ARG A 319 -27.35 -4.71 -22.25
C ARG A 319 -28.10 -4.35 -20.97
N SER A 320 -28.03 -5.18 -19.92
CA SER A 320 -28.73 -4.92 -18.66
C SER A 320 -28.10 -3.77 -17.85
N CYS A 321 -26.80 -3.52 -18.04
CA CYS A 321 -26.12 -2.40 -17.39
C CYS A 321 -26.48 -1.04 -17.98
N SER A 322 -26.76 -0.97 -19.29
CA SER A 322 -27.16 0.29 -19.95
C SER A 322 -28.58 0.74 -19.62
N GLU A 323 -29.47 -0.19 -19.27
CA GLU A 323 -30.88 0.11 -18.93
C GLU A 323 -31.08 0.51 -17.45
N SER A 324 -30.14 0.17 -16.54
CA SER A 324 -30.26 0.49 -15.11
C SER A 324 -29.85 1.92 -14.75
N GLN A 325 -29.29 2.71 -15.68
CA GLN A 325 -28.77 4.06 -15.39
C GLN A 325 -29.83 5.18 -15.52
N SER A 326 -31.08 4.90 -15.88
CA SER A 326 -32.13 5.92 -16.06
C SER A 326 -33.10 6.08 -14.90
N GLY A 327 -32.88 5.42 -13.76
CA GLY A 327 -33.69 5.57 -12.54
C GLY A 327 -33.09 6.57 -11.58
N ASN A 328 -33.84 7.59 -11.13
CA ASN A 328 -33.51 8.51 -10.06
C ASN A 328 -32.92 7.75 -8.86
N GLN A 329 -31.58 7.78 -8.71
CA GLN A 329 -30.92 7.20 -7.55
C GLN A 329 -31.23 8.06 -6.33
N VAL A 330 -32.10 7.55 -5.45
CA VAL A 330 -32.28 8.13 -4.11
C VAL A 330 -30.99 7.90 -3.35
N SER A 331 -30.18 8.94 -3.22
CA SER A 331 -28.92 8.91 -2.46
C SER A 331 -29.21 9.25 -1.01
N GLY A 332 -28.64 8.51 -0.06
CA GLY A 332 -28.78 8.82 1.36
C GLY A 332 -28.74 7.59 2.26
N MET A 333 -28.76 7.84 3.56
CA MET A 333 -28.72 6.82 4.61
C MET A 333 -29.92 7.00 5.53
N ILE A 334 -30.65 5.92 5.80
CA ILE A 334 -31.76 5.89 6.75
C ILE A 334 -31.26 5.28 8.05
N ILE A 335 -31.45 5.99 9.16
CA ILE A 335 -31.15 5.47 10.49
C ILE A 335 -32.44 4.95 11.09
N THR A 336 -32.44 3.69 11.52
CA THR A 336 -33.56 3.04 12.22
C THR A 336 -33.11 2.61 13.61
N ILE A 337 -33.91 2.86 14.61
CA ILE A 337 -33.65 2.39 15.98
C ILE A 337 -34.36 1.03 16.13
N VAL A 338 -33.61 0.01 16.54
CA VAL A 338 -34.16 -1.35 16.74
C VAL A 338 -33.94 -1.81 18.18
N CYS A 339 -34.86 -2.63 18.65
CA CYS A 339 -34.76 -3.26 19.96
C CYS A 339 -33.63 -4.30 19.97
N GLY A 340 -32.65 -4.17 20.87
CA GLY A 340 -31.52 -5.08 20.99
C GLY A 340 -31.89 -6.50 21.42
N TYR A 341 -33.09 -6.71 22.02
CA TYR A 341 -33.56 -8.03 22.43
C TYR A 341 -34.26 -8.82 21.31
N CYS A 342 -35.15 -8.15 20.55
CA CYS A 342 -36.00 -8.83 19.57
C CYS A 342 -35.85 -8.34 18.13
N GLY A 343 -35.01 -7.35 17.87
CA GLY A 343 -34.76 -6.77 16.54
C GLY A 343 -35.92 -5.96 15.95
N ALA A 344 -37.02 -5.73 16.68
CA ALA A 344 -38.16 -4.96 16.18
C ALA A 344 -37.83 -3.48 16.04
N ASN A 345 -38.31 -2.82 14.96
CA ASN A 345 -38.17 -1.39 14.78
C ASN A 345 -38.88 -0.64 15.90
N LEU A 346 -38.20 0.37 16.46
CA LEU A 346 -38.69 1.23 17.51
C LEU A 346 -39.01 2.61 16.97
N LYS A 347 -40.01 3.26 17.55
CA LYS A 347 -40.29 4.69 17.29
C LYS A 347 -39.31 5.54 18.12
N ASP A 348 -38.93 6.71 17.64
CA ASP A 348 -37.93 7.59 18.28
C ASP A 348 -38.28 8.00 19.72
N SER A 349 -39.55 7.95 20.10
CA SER A 349 -40.05 8.32 21.42
C SER A 349 -40.52 7.15 22.29
N ALA A 350 -40.21 5.89 21.91
CA ALA A 350 -40.68 4.71 22.62
C ALA A 350 -39.87 4.45 23.89
N ASN A 351 -40.50 4.34 25.06
CA ASN A 351 -39.86 3.94 26.30
C ASN A 351 -39.76 2.43 26.45
N PHE A 352 -40.61 1.66 25.75
CA PHE A 352 -40.65 0.20 25.76
C PHE A 352 -40.86 -0.34 24.37
N CYS A 353 -40.27 -1.51 24.08
CA CYS A 353 -40.49 -2.20 22.80
C CYS A 353 -41.91 -2.77 22.73
N SER A 354 -42.69 -2.38 21.75
CA SER A 354 -44.06 -2.86 21.55
C SER A 354 -44.16 -4.37 21.26
N LYS A 355 -43.08 -5.02 20.83
CA LYS A 355 -43.06 -6.44 20.50
C LYS A 355 -42.62 -7.33 21.66
N CYS A 356 -41.66 -6.95 22.49
CA CYS A 356 -41.13 -7.77 23.58
C CYS A 356 -41.28 -7.16 24.96
N GLY A 357 -41.78 -5.92 25.09
CA GLY A 357 -42.00 -5.24 26.37
C GLY A 357 -40.75 -4.69 27.06
N ASN A 358 -39.54 -4.95 26.53
CA ASN A 358 -38.32 -4.50 27.18
C ASN A 358 -38.10 -2.99 27.08
N PRO A 359 -37.48 -2.37 28.11
CA PRO A 359 -37.20 -0.93 28.10
C PRO A 359 -36.18 -0.58 26.99
N VAL A 360 -36.44 0.52 26.29
CA VAL A 360 -35.67 0.97 25.12
C VAL A 360 -34.35 1.64 25.52
N SER A 361 -34.29 2.28 26.71
CA SER A 361 -33.13 3.05 27.19
C SER A 361 -31.85 2.23 27.35
N GLU A 362 -31.97 0.92 27.60
CA GLU A 362 -30.83 0.03 27.82
C GLU A 362 -30.49 -0.86 26.61
N THR A 363 -31.34 -0.89 25.58
CA THR A 363 -31.27 -1.93 24.53
C THR A 363 -31.40 -1.42 23.11
N ALA A 364 -31.56 -0.12 22.91
CA ALA A 364 -31.73 0.47 21.57
C ALA A 364 -30.45 0.42 20.77
N ILE A 365 -30.47 -0.23 19.61
CA ILE A 365 -29.37 -0.29 18.67
C ILE A 365 -29.73 0.56 17.44
N LYS A 366 -28.87 1.51 17.09
CA LYS A 366 -29.01 2.28 15.84
C LYS A 366 -28.48 1.46 14.69
N LYS A 367 -29.33 1.11 13.73
CA LYS A 367 -28.97 0.49 12.48
C LYS A 367 -29.11 1.46 11.32
N MET A 368 -28.19 1.40 10.39
CA MET A 368 -28.17 2.27 9.21
C MET A 368 -28.51 1.45 7.97
N PHE A 369 -29.34 1.99 7.10
CA PHE A 369 -29.75 1.34 5.87
C PHE A 369 -29.53 2.27 4.67
N CYS A 370 -29.16 1.71 3.53
CA CYS A 370 -29.08 2.45 2.29
C CYS A 370 -30.49 2.85 1.80
N ALA A 371 -30.71 4.15 1.56
CA ALA A 371 -32.00 4.65 1.08
C ALA A 371 -32.36 4.11 -0.33
N ALA A 372 -31.35 3.77 -1.14
CA ALA A 372 -31.56 3.29 -2.50
C ALA A 372 -31.94 1.80 -2.60
N CYS A 373 -31.36 0.91 -1.76
CA CYS A 373 -31.59 -0.53 -1.87
C CYS A 373 -32.03 -1.20 -0.57
N GLY A 374 -32.17 -0.47 0.54
CA GLY A 374 -32.62 -1.00 1.83
C GLY A 374 -31.60 -1.92 2.54
N SER A 375 -30.37 -2.11 2.03
CA SER A 375 -29.39 -2.97 2.67
C SER A 375 -28.82 -2.32 3.94
N GLU A 376 -28.54 -3.15 4.97
CA GLU A 376 -27.94 -2.70 6.22
C GLU A 376 -26.49 -2.23 5.98
N ILE A 377 -26.16 -1.06 6.49
CA ILE A 377 -24.84 -0.47 6.44
C ILE A 377 -24.16 -0.75 7.77
N ARG A 378 -23.21 -1.67 7.76
CA ARG A 378 -22.50 -2.13 8.97
C ARG A 378 -21.46 -1.15 9.47
N ARG A 379 -21.01 -0.20 8.62
CA ARG A 379 -19.96 0.77 8.94
C ARG A 379 -20.51 2.19 8.85
N PRO A 380 -20.52 2.93 9.96
CA PRO A 380 -21.11 4.27 10.00
C PRO A 380 -20.40 5.31 9.11
N ASN A 381 -19.15 5.04 8.73
CA ASN A 381 -18.32 5.97 7.95
C ASN A 381 -18.19 5.58 6.46
N SER A 382 -18.96 4.58 5.99
CA SER A 382 -18.97 4.22 4.57
C SER A 382 -19.51 5.35 3.73
N LYS A 383 -18.77 5.76 2.71
CA LYS A 383 -19.19 6.80 1.77
C LYS A 383 -20.20 6.29 0.75
N TYR A 384 -20.28 4.98 0.59
CA TYR A 384 -21.07 4.31 -0.45
C TYR A 384 -21.67 3.00 0.07
N CYS A 385 -22.82 2.62 -0.48
CA CYS A 385 -23.46 1.35 -0.20
C CYS A 385 -22.75 0.20 -0.92
N THR A 386 -22.27 -0.79 -0.17
CA THR A 386 -21.54 -1.95 -0.71
C THR A 386 -22.40 -2.86 -1.59
N LYS A 387 -23.74 -2.76 -1.49
CA LYS A 387 -24.66 -3.61 -2.25
C LYS A 387 -25.13 -2.98 -3.57
N CYS A 388 -25.25 -1.65 -3.64
CA CYS A 388 -25.78 -0.98 -4.84
C CYS A 388 -24.92 0.20 -5.33
N GLY A 389 -23.80 0.51 -4.67
CA GLY A 389 -22.93 1.61 -5.04
C GLY A 389 -23.46 3.02 -4.75
N ALA A 390 -24.69 3.17 -4.24
CA ALA A 390 -25.29 4.47 -3.97
C ALA A 390 -24.49 5.25 -2.92
N ARG A 391 -24.33 6.56 -3.13
CA ARG A 391 -23.62 7.43 -2.20
C ARG A 391 -24.39 7.56 -0.89
N LEU A 392 -23.68 7.39 0.24
CA LEU A 392 -24.25 7.46 1.58
C LEU A 392 -23.92 8.82 2.21
N PHE A 393 -24.94 9.55 2.63
CA PHE A 393 -24.83 10.73 3.47
C PHE A 393 -26.01 10.73 4.43
N LEU A 394 -25.84 11.28 5.60
CA LEU A 394 -26.92 11.51 6.55
C LEU A 394 -27.87 12.56 5.96
N GLN A 395 -29.14 12.18 5.83
CA GLN A 395 -30.21 13.12 5.50
C GLN A 395 -30.60 13.92 6.73
#